data_159646ce0f445ccee8c5c499cc7e09e4
#
_entry.id   159646ce0f445ccee8c5c499cc7e09e4
#
_cell.length_a   1.000
_cell.length_b   1.000
_cell.length_c   1.000
_cell.angle_alpha   90.00
_cell.angle_beta   90.00
_cell.angle_gamma   90.00
#
_symmetry.space_group_name_H-M   'P 1'
#
loop_
_entity.id
_entity.type
_entity.pdbx_description
1 polymer ?
#
loop_
_entity_poly.entity_id
_entity_poly.type
_entity_poly.pdbx_seq_one_letter_code
_entity_poly.pdbx_strand_id
1 'polypeptide(L)'
;MSAPRVLLVEDEPALVRGLTDTLRANGFDVTVATDGERGLDAVAANQADLILLDVMLPKVNGYEICQAARAQGIDVPILMLTAKGQEQDVVLGLNLGADDYVIKPFRTGELIARMRAFLRRRSAPALKVRFGDCEIDLAARLVRRRGEVLDLTAKELALLIWLAARPGRALSRETILNGVWGSSVFVTQRSVDRCVATLRAKVEPDPHRPVFIHTIRDIGYRFEPGTDDAQG
;
A
#
# COMPACT_ATOMS: atom_id res chain seq x y z
N MET A 1 -12.36 -16.64 14.92
CA MET A 1 -11.49 -16.06 13.85
C MET A 1 -10.09 -16.60 14.09
N SER A 2 -9.41 -17.11 13.08
CA SER A 2 -8.02 -17.59 13.20
C SER A 2 -7.07 -16.41 13.47
N ALA A 3 -5.98 -16.67 14.17
CA ALA A 3 -4.93 -15.69 14.40
C ALA A 3 -4.33 -15.24 13.04
N PRO A 4 -4.08 -13.92 12.83
CA PRO A 4 -3.43 -13.45 11.62
C PRO A 4 -2.01 -14.02 11.50
N ARG A 5 -1.67 -14.54 10.32
CA ARG A 5 -0.38 -15.14 10.02
C ARG A 5 0.62 -14.10 9.58
N VAL A 6 1.73 -14.00 10.27
CA VAL A 6 2.81 -13.07 10.00
C VAL A 6 4.05 -13.85 9.58
N LEU A 7 4.61 -13.53 8.42
CA LEU A 7 5.93 -13.95 8.02
C LEU A 7 6.95 -12.90 8.49
N LEU A 8 7.86 -13.31 9.35
CA LEU A 8 9.01 -12.52 9.79
C LEU A 8 10.25 -13.00 9.04
N VAL A 9 10.84 -12.14 8.21
CA VAL A 9 12.09 -12.39 7.50
C VAL A 9 13.16 -11.50 8.12
N GLU A 10 14.03 -12.09 8.93
CA GLU A 10 15.02 -11.38 9.77
C GLU A 10 16.14 -12.36 10.11
N ASP A 11 17.40 -11.94 10.00
CA ASP A 11 18.56 -12.80 10.24
C ASP A 11 19.18 -12.64 11.64
N GLU A 12 18.90 -11.52 12.34
CA GLU A 12 19.43 -11.27 13.68
C GLU A 12 18.72 -12.13 14.75
N PRO A 13 19.37 -13.14 15.39
CA PRO A 13 18.70 -14.07 16.27
C PRO A 13 18.04 -13.43 17.50
N ALA A 14 18.61 -12.31 18.01
CA ALA A 14 18.07 -11.60 19.16
C ALA A 14 16.75 -10.91 18.80
N LEU A 15 16.72 -10.25 17.64
CA LEU A 15 15.53 -9.56 17.12
C LEU A 15 14.44 -10.55 16.73
N VAL A 16 14.80 -11.65 16.07
CA VAL A 16 13.88 -12.76 15.73
C VAL A 16 13.17 -13.28 16.98
N ARG A 17 13.91 -13.60 18.05
CA ARG A 17 13.31 -14.10 19.32
C ARG A 17 12.39 -13.04 19.92
N GLY A 18 12.88 -11.82 20.12
CA GLY A 18 12.11 -10.75 20.76
C GLY A 18 10.83 -10.39 20.00
N LEU A 19 10.91 -10.30 18.66
CA LEU A 19 9.73 -10.04 17.82
C LEU A 19 8.76 -11.21 17.82
N THR A 20 9.24 -12.44 17.66
CA THR A 20 8.38 -13.64 17.66
C THR A 20 7.59 -13.74 18.95
N ASP A 21 8.25 -13.61 20.11
CA ASP A 21 7.59 -13.70 21.41
C ASP A 21 6.55 -12.59 21.58
N THR A 22 6.93 -11.37 21.21
CA THR A 22 6.02 -10.22 21.32
C THR A 22 4.83 -10.32 20.37
N LEU A 23 5.04 -10.74 19.15
CA LEU A 23 3.96 -10.89 18.16
C LEU A 23 2.99 -11.99 18.57
N ARG A 24 3.49 -13.14 19.03
CA ARG A 24 2.66 -14.23 19.55
C ARG A 24 1.85 -13.81 20.77
N ALA A 25 2.47 -13.10 21.71
CA ALA A 25 1.77 -12.53 22.86
C ALA A 25 0.66 -11.52 22.48
N ASN A 26 0.75 -10.92 21.28
CA ASN A 26 -0.26 -10.02 20.73
C ASN A 26 -1.26 -10.69 19.79
N GLY A 27 -1.29 -12.03 19.74
CA GLY A 27 -2.29 -12.80 19.03
C GLY A 27 -1.99 -13.06 17.56
N PHE A 28 -0.72 -12.96 17.13
CA PHE A 28 -0.31 -13.31 15.78
C PHE A 28 0.26 -14.74 15.74
N ASP A 29 0.03 -15.42 14.62
CA ASP A 29 0.74 -16.64 14.27
C ASP A 29 1.98 -16.29 13.45
N VAL A 30 3.17 -16.67 13.92
CA VAL A 30 4.43 -16.19 13.37
C VAL A 30 5.24 -17.32 12.78
N THR A 31 5.50 -17.21 11.47
CA THR A 31 6.47 -18.02 10.73
C THR A 31 7.74 -17.18 10.54
N VAL A 32 8.91 -17.80 10.71
CA VAL A 32 10.20 -17.12 10.64
C VAL A 32 11.02 -17.67 9.48
N ALA A 33 11.61 -16.76 8.70
CA ALA A 33 12.68 -17.04 7.75
C ALA A 33 13.93 -16.25 8.17
N THR A 34 15.08 -16.92 8.28
CA THR A 34 16.31 -16.36 8.84
C THR A 34 17.34 -15.93 7.80
N ASP A 35 17.00 -16.01 6.52
CA ASP A 35 17.80 -15.50 5.40
C ASP A 35 16.88 -15.19 4.19
N GLY A 36 17.45 -14.51 3.21
CA GLY A 36 16.68 -14.05 2.04
C GLY A 36 16.18 -15.17 1.14
N GLU A 37 16.90 -16.30 1.00
CA GLU A 37 16.44 -17.44 0.18
C GLU A 37 15.19 -18.07 0.80
N ARG A 38 15.25 -18.36 2.11
CA ARG A 38 14.09 -18.86 2.87
C ARG A 38 12.94 -17.85 2.87
N GLY A 39 13.26 -16.56 2.91
CA GLY A 39 12.29 -15.48 2.78
C GLY A 39 11.55 -15.54 1.46
N LEU A 40 12.26 -15.70 0.35
CA LEU A 40 11.69 -15.86 -1.00
C LEU A 40 10.75 -17.07 -1.09
N ASP A 41 11.20 -18.24 -0.61
CA ASP A 41 10.41 -19.46 -0.62
C ASP A 41 9.12 -19.31 0.23
N ALA A 42 9.25 -18.70 1.42
CA ALA A 42 8.11 -18.49 2.30
C ALA A 42 7.11 -17.46 1.72
N VAL A 43 7.57 -16.44 1.03
CA VAL A 43 6.73 -15.46 0.33
C VAL A 43 6.01 -16.14 -0.85
N ALA A 44 6.71 -16.95 -1.64
CA ALA A 44 6.13 -17.68 -2.77
C ALA A 44 5.03 -18.67 -2.33
N ALA A 45 5.14 -19.24 -1.13
CA ALA A 45 4.09 -20.08 -0.55
C ALA A 45 2.79 -19.30 -0.26
N ASN A 46 2.83 -17.98 -0.21
CA ASN A 46 1.70 -17.04 -0.07
C ASN A 46 0.72 -17.40 1.06
N GLN A 47 1.24 -17.81 2.20
CA GLN A 47 0.43 -18.24 3.36
C GLN A 47 0.31 -17.14 4.43
N ALA A 48 1.03 -16.04 4.32
CA ALA A 48 1.00 -14.93 5.27
C ALA A 48 -0.13 -13.94 4.98
N ASP A 49 -0.62 -13.32 6.05
CA ASP A 49 -1.57 -12.21 5.99
C ASP A 49 -0.84 -10.85 6.06
N LEU A 50 0.43 -10.86 6.53
CA LEU A 50 1.35 -9.73 6.59
C LEU A 50 2.79 -10.23 6.60
N ILE A 51 3.70 -9.48 5.96
CA ILE A 51 5.13 -9.77 5.92
C ILE A 51 5.89 -8.64 6.64
N LEU A 52 6.71 -9.00 7.63
CA LEU A 52 7.76 -8.14 8.18
C LEU A 52 9.06 -8.55 7.52
N LEU A 53 9.75 -7.64 6.87
CA LEU A 53 10.87 -7.96 6.00
C LEU A 53 12.05 -7.05 6.30
N ASP A 54 13.13 -7.62 6.83
CA ASP A 54 14.38 -6.87 6.92
C ASP A 54 14.93 -6.57 5.53
N VAL A 55 15.48 -5.39 5.39
CA VAL A 55 16.16 -4.96 4.16
C VAL A 55 17.51 -5.65 4.03
N MET A 56 18.28 -5.74 5.13
CA MET A 56 19.67 -6.19 5.13
C MET A 56 19.78 -7.68 5.45
N LEU A 57 19.31 -8.52 4.53
CA LEU A 57 19.38 -9.97 4.68
C LEU A 57 20.57 -10.55 3.92
N PRO A 58 21.16 -11.65 4.41
CA PRO A 58 22.17 -12.40 3.67
C PRO A 58 21.55 -13.12 2.47
N LYS A 59 22.36 -13.33 1.42
CA LYS A 59 22.06 -14.01 0.15
C LYS A 59 21.14 -13.19 -0.77
N VAL A 60 19.89 -12.94 -0.38
CA VAL A 60 18.90 -12.14 -1.12
C VAL A 60 18.42 -11.03 -0.22
N ASN A 61 18.54 -9.78 -0.66
CA ASN A 61 18.13 -8.63 0.15
C ASN A 61 16.60 -8.44 0.17
N GLY A 62 16.09 -7.70 1.15
CA GLY A 62 14.64 -7.51 1.31
C GLY A 62 13.98 -6.79 0.14
N TYR A 63 14.69 -5.94 -0.59
CA TYR A 63 14.16 -5.27 -1.78
C TYR A 63 13.90 -6.25 -2.91
N GLU A 64 14.82 -7.19 -3.15
CA GLU A 64 14.68 -8.24 -4.16
C GLU A 64 13.50 -9.15 -3.83
N ILE A 65 13.32 -9.50 -2.54
CA ILE A 65 12.17 -10.29 -2.08
C ILE A 65 10.86 -9.54 -2.33
N CYS A 66 10.80 -8.24 -2.00
CA CYS A 66 9.63 -7.41 -2.22
C CYS A 66 9.28 -7.32 -3.71
N GLN A 67 10.27 -7.06 -4.55
CA GLN A 67 10.10 -6.98 -5.99
C GLN A 67 9.60 -8.31 -6.58
N ALA A 68 10.19 -9.44 -6.14
CA ALA A 68 9.77 -10.78 -6.57
C ALA A 68 8.33 -11.09 -6.15
N ALA A 69 7.93 -10.71 -4.92
CA ALA A 69 6.56 -10.85 -4.44
C ALA A 69 5.57 -10.12 -5.33
N ARG A 70 5.86 -8.86 -5.65
CA ARG A 70 4.98 -8.03 -6.50
C ARG A 70 4.94 -8.50 -7.94
N ALA A 71 6.06 -8.97 -8.50
CA ALA A 71 6.12 -9.57 -9.83
C ALA A 71 5.26 -10.84 -9.95
N GLN A 72 5.09 -11.59 -8.85
CA GLN A 72 4.22 -12.76 -8.77
C GLN A 72 2.76 -12.41 -8.45
N GLY A 73 2.39 -11.14 -8.34
CA GLY A 73 1.04 -10.71 -7.98
C GLY A 73 0.67 -10.94 -6.52
N ILE A 74 1.64 -11.10 -5.63
CA ILE A 74 1.40 -11.28 -4.19
C ILE A 74 1.12 -9.91 -3.57
N ASP A 75 -0.14 -9.66 -3.19
CA ASP A 75 -0.64 -8.40 -2.61
C ASP A 75 -0.66 -8.40 -1.07
N VAL A 76 0.08 -9.31 -0.44
CA VAL A 76 0.23 -9.32 1.02
C VAL A 76 0.95 -8.04 1.46
N PRO A 77 0.48 -7.32 2.50
CA PRO A 77 1.18 -6.16 3.02
C PRO A 77 2.60 -6.49 3.45
N ILE A 78 3.56 -5.70 2.95
CA ILE A 78 4.98 -5.83 3.27
C ILE A 78 5.41 -4.58 4.04
N LEU A 79 5.79 -4.76 5.31
CA LEU A 79 6.41 -3.73 6.14
C LEU A 79 7.91 -4.01 6.17
N MET A 80 8.68 -3.09 5.60
CA MET A 80 10.14 -3.17 5.61
C MET A 80 10.70 -2.73 6.95
N LEU A 81 11.65 -3.49 7.50
CA LEU A 81 12.46 -3.11 8.65
C LEU A 81 13.82 -2.61 8.14
N THR A 82 14.22 -1.39 8.49
CA THR A 82 15.44 -0.79 7.94
C THR A 82 16.25 -0.06 8.98
N ALA A 83 17.59 -0.01 8.82
CA ALA A 83 18.47 0.73 9.71
C ALA A 83 18.39 2.25 9.44
N LYS A 84 18.55 3.06 10.49
CA LYS A 84 18.58 4.52 10.43
C LYS A 84 19.77 5.00 9.58
N GLY A 85 19.52 5.76 8.51
CA GLY A 85 20.55 6.33 7.63
C GLY A 85 20.40 6.01 6.14
N GLN A 86 19.50 5.12 5.78
CA GLN A 86 19.21 4.76 4.38
C GLN A 86 17.96 5.49 3.85
N GLU A 87 17.94 6.82 3.98
CA GLU A 87 16.83 7.65 3.50
C GLU A 87 16.58 7.46 1.99
N GLN A 88 17.66 7.21 1.24
CA GLN A 88 17.58 6.87 -0.19
C GLN A 88 16.93 5.50 -0.45
N ASP A 89 17.07 4.57 0.48
CA ASP A 89 16.53 3.22 0.38
C ASP A 89 15.02 3.18 0.66
N VAL A 90 14.51 4.07 1.50
CA VAL A 90 13.06 4.22 1.77
C VAL A 90 12.31 4.61 0.49
N VAL A 91 12.87 5.53 -0.30
CA VAL A 91 12.29 5.96 -1.59
C VAL A 91 12.35 4.82 -2.60
N LEU A 92 13.46 4.07 -2.64
CA LEU A 92 13.64 2.93 -3.54
C LEU A 92 12.60 1.84 -3.25
N GLY A 93 12.44 1.47 -1.98
CA GLY A 93 11.57 0.37 -1.63
C GLY A 93 10.07 0.67 -1.76
N LEU A 94 9.62 1.92 -1.52
CA LEU A 94 8.24 2.34 -1.82
C LEU A 94 7.95 2.23 -3.33
N ASN A 95 8.95 2.51 -4.17
CA ASN A 95 8.85 2.31 -5.61
C ASN A 95 8.83 0.82 -6.00
N LEU A 96 9.41 -0.05 -5.18
CA LEU A 96 9.41 -1.51 -5.36
C LEU A 96 8.16 -2.21 -4.84
N GLY A 97 7.22 -1.47 -4.22
CA GLY A 97 5.92 -1.98 -3.82
C GLY A 97 5.78 -2.38 -2.35
N ALA A 98 6.69 -1.96 -1.46
CA ALA A 98 6.48 -2.06 -0.03
C ALA A 98 5.32 -1.14 0.42
N ASP A 99 4.57 -1.56 1.43
CA ASP A 99 3.40 -0.81 1.92
C ASP A 99 3.77 0.19 3.03
N ASP A 100 4.80 -0.08 3.80
CA ASP A 100 5.30 0.81 4.87
C ASP A 100 6.76 0.46 5.26
N TYR A 101 7.38 1.37 6.00
CA TYR A 101 8.75 1.26 6.53
C TYR A 101 8.78 1.52 8.02
N VAL A 102 9.56 0.72 8.73
CA VAL A 102 9.81 0.88 10.16
C VAL A 102 11.32 0.95 10.37
N ILE A 103 11.79 2.09 10.87
CA ILE A 103 13.23 2.35 11.07
C ILE A 103 13.68 1.72 12.39
N LYS A 104 14.72 0.90 12.33
CA LYS A 104 15.41 0.34 13.51
C LYS A 104 16.28 1.42 14.18
N PRO A 105 16.29 1.57 15.53
CA PRO A 105 15.47 0.84 16.49
C PRO A 105 14.03 1.38 16.57
N PHE A 106 13.06 0.51 16.64
CA PHE A 106 11.64 0.86 16.71
C PHE A 106 11.00 0.44 18.04
N ARG A 107 9.89 1.11 18.36
CA ARG A 107 9.05 0.70 19.50
C ARG A 107 8.09 -0.42 19.05
N THR A 108 8.11 -1.52 19.77
CA THR A 108 7.28 -2.68 19.42
C THR A 108 5.78 -2.35 19.37
N GLY A 109 5.30 -1.46 20.26
CA GLY A 109 3.91 -1.00 20.22
C GLY A 109 3.55 -0.24 18.94
N GLU A 110 4.47 0.54 18.37
CA GLU A 110 4.28 1.22 17.10
C GLU A 110 4.20 0.22 15.95
N LEU A 111 5.11 -0.75 15.90
CA LEU A 111 5.09 -1.82 14.90
C LEU A 111 3.76 -2.57 14.91
N ILE A 112 3.30 -3.01 16.09
CA ILE A 112 2.03 -3.72 16.26
C ILE A 112 0.84 -2.86 15.80
N ALA A 113 0.83 -1.57 16.14
CA ALA A 113 -0.23 -0.66 15.70
C ALA A 113 -0.30 -0.53 14.16
N ARG A 114 0.85 -0.43 13.49
CA ARG A 114 0.96 -0.42 12.02
C ARG A 114 0.49 -1.74 11.42
N MET A 115 0.96 -2.88 11.92
CA MET A 115 0.53 -4.21 11.48
C MET A 115 -0.99 -4.38 11.59
N ARG A 116 -1.58 -4.05 12.74
CA ARG A 116 -3.04 -4.10 12.94
C ARG A 116 -3.80 -3.18 11.99
N ALA A 117 -3.26 -2.02 11.65
CA ALA A 117 -3.87 -1.11 10.68
C ALA A 117 -3.94 -1.73 9.29
N PHE A 118 -2.88 -2.41 8.83
CA PHE A 118 -2.86 -3.11 7.55
C PHE A 118 -3.80 -4.32 7.54
N LEU A 119 -3.76 -5.15 8.57
CA LEU A 119 -4.62 -6.34 8.70
C LEU A 119 -6.11 -5.96 8.77
N ARG A 120 -6.46 -4.89 9.49
CA ARG A 120 -7.84 -4.39 9.56
C ARG A 120 -8.34 -3.92 8.20
N ARG A 121 -7.50 -3.26 7.39
CA ARG A 121 -7.86 -2.87 6.02
C ARG A 121 -8.17 -4.08 5.15
N ARG A 122 -7.48 -5.19 5.34
CA ARG A 122 -7.68 -6.44 4.60
C ARG A 122 -8.88 -7.25 5.11
N SER A 123 -9.20 -7.17 6.41
CA SER A 123 -10.33 -7.87 7.04
C SER A 123 -11.63 -7.05 7.01
N ALA A 124 -11.58 -5.77 6.64
CA ALA A 124 -12.79 -5.00 6.42
C ALA A 124 -13.58 -5.64 5.28
N PRO A 125 -14.92 -5.76 5.39
CA PRO A 125 -15.73 -6.13 4.23
C PRO A 125 -15.31 -5.20 3.09
N ALA A 126 -15.07 -5.77 1.92
CA ALA A 126 -14.52 -5.07 0.77
C ALA A 126 -15.23 -3.72 0.62
N LEU A 127 -14.59 -2.64 1.06
CA LEU A 127 -15.08 -1.29 0.86
C LEU A 127 -14.91 -1.02 -0.65
N LYS A 128 -15.89 -1.52 -1.40
CA LYS A 128 -15.96 -1.30 -2.83
C LYS A 128 -16.57 0.06 -3.06
N VAL A 129 -15.85 0.89 -3.76
CA VAL A 129 -16.35 2.18 -4.23
C VAL A 129 -16.67 2.03 -5.71
N ARG A 130 -17.93 2.21 -6.06
CA ARG A 130 -18.38 2.21 -7.46
C ARG A 130 -18.56 3.63 -7.95
N PHE A 131 -18.15 3.87 -9.17
CA PHE A 131 -18.36 5.15 -9.87
C PHE A 131 -18.33 4.92 -11.37
N GLY A 132 -19.37 5.33 -12.06
CA GLY A 132 -19.56 5.02 -13.48
C GLY A 132 -19.43 3.53 -13.76
N ASP A 133 -18.57 3.15 -14.70
CA ASP A 133 -18.26 1.77 -15.06
C ASP A 133 -17.04 1.19 -14.30
N CYS A 134 -16.57 1.89 -13.27
CA CYS A 134 -15.43 1.50 -12.45
C CYS A 134 -15.85 0.99 -11.06
N GLU A 135 -15.11 -0.01 -10.57
CA GLU A 135 -15.19 -0.51 -9.19
C GLU A 135 -13.79 -0.50 -8.59
N ILE A 136 -13.61 0.17 -7.45
CA ILE A 136 -12.39 0.14 -6.65
C ILE A 136 -12.60 -0.83 -5.50
N ASP A 137 -11.76 -1.84 -5.38
CA ASP A 137 -11.58 -2.60 -4.16
C ASP A 137 -10.46 -1.95 -3.35
N LEU A 138 -10.85 -1.22 -2.29
CA LEU A 138 -9.88 -0.49 -1.45
C LEU A 138 -8.99 -1.43 -0.64
N ALA A 139 -9.48 -2.64 -0.34
CA ALA A 139 -8.73 -3.63 0.42
C ALA A 139 -7.70 -4.36 -0.46
N ALA A 140 -8.15 -4.83 -1.63
CA ALA A 140 -7.28 -5.48 -2.62
C ALA A 140 -6.40 -4.47 -3.40
N ARG A 141 -6.61 -3.16 -3.23
CA ARG A 141 -5.95 -2.10 -4.01
C ARG A 141 -6.06 -2.34 -5.52
N LEU A 142 -7.23 -2.72 -5.96
CA LEU A 142 -7.51 -3.10 -7.34
C LEU A 142 -8.62 -2.23 -7.91
N VAL A 143 -8.47 -1.82 -9.14
CA VAL A 143 -9.53 -1.12 -9.88
C VAL A 143 -9.94 -1.96 -11.07
N ARG A 144 -11.24 -2.11 -11.24
CA ARG A 144 -11.82 -2.76 -12.41
C ARG A 144 -12.67 -1.75 -13.17
N ARG A 145 -12.65 -1.84 -14.48
CA ARG A 145 -13.55 -1.12 -15.36
C ARG A 145 -14.29 -2.13 -16.21
N ARG A 146 -15.63 -2.16 -16.13
CA ARG A 146 -16.49 -3.16 -16.80
C ARG A 146 -16.09 -4.61 -16.48
N GLY A 147 -15.61 -4.85 -15.24
CA GLY A 147 -15.18 -6.18 -14.79
C GLY A 147 -13.72 -6.53 -15.09
N GLU A 148 -13.06 -5.83 -16.00
CA GLU A 148 -11.64 -6.04 -16.33
C GLU A 148 -10.72 -5.20 -15.44
N VAL A 149 -9.54 -5.75 -15.09
CA VAL A 149 -8.54 -5.04 -14.29
C VAL A 149 -8.01 -3.86 -15.10
N LEU A 150 -8.11 -2.67 -14.51
CA LEU A 150 -7.60 -1.45 -15.11
C LEU A 150 -6.10 -1.31 -14.85
N ASP A 151 -5.32 -1.17 -15.92
CA ASP A 151 -3.87 -0.94 -15.82
C ASP A 151 -3.58 0.49 -15.34
N LEU A 152 -3.32 0.60 -14.03
CA LEU A 152 -2.93 1.84 -13.38
C LEU A 152 -1.48 1.73 -12.88
N THR A 153 -0.72 2.79 -13.06
CA THR A 153 0.57 2.90 -12.37
C THR A 153 0.38 2.93 -10.85
N ALA A 154 1.39 2.57 -10.08
CA ALA A 154 1.34 2.58 -8.62
C ALA A 154 0.89 3.95 -8.05
N LYS A 155 1.29 5.06 -8.68
CA LYS A 155 0.89 6.42 -8.25
C LYS A 155 -0.53 6.78 -8.65
N GLU A 156 -1.00 6.38 -9.81
CA GLU A 156 -2.40 6.56 -10.22
C GLU A 156 -3.34 5.78 -9.30
N LEU A 157 -3.00 4.54 -9.00
CA LEU A 157 -3.76 3.71 -8.07
C LEU A 157 -3.79 4.31 -6.67
N ALA A 158 -2.63 4.71 -6.14
CA ALA A 158 -2.54 5.34 -4.83
C ALA A 158 -3.35 6.64 -4.76
N LEU A 159 -3.27 7.48 -5.81
CA LEU A 159 -4.05 8.71 -5.92
C LEU A 159 -5.56 8.44 -5.95
N LEU A 160 -6.00 7.49 -6.76
CA LEU A 160 -7.42 7.16 -6.86
C LEU A 160 -7.96 6.63 -5.54
N ILE A 161 -7.25 5.72 -4.89
CA ILE A 161 -7.63 5.21 -3.55
C ILE A 161 -7.67 6.33 -2.51
N TRP A 162 -6.68 7.23 -2.54
CA TRP A 162 -6.61 8.37 -1.62
C TRP A 162 -7.81 9.30 -1.76
N LEU A 163 -8.20 9.59 -2.98
CA LEU A 163 -9.36 10.42 -3.31
C LEU A 163 -10.67 9.71 -2.97
N ALA A 164 -10.82 8.44 -3.36
CA ALA A 164 -12.02 7.63 -3.15
C ALA A 164 -12.30 7.35 -1.66
N ALA A 165 -11.27 7.31 -0.83
CA ALA A 165 -11.43 7.22 0.62
C ALA A 165 -11.96 8.51 1.29
N ARG A 166 -12.10 9.62 0.53
CA ARG A 166 -12.53 10.94 1.01
C ARG A 166 -13.53 11.60 0.06
N PRO A 167 -14.64 10.91 -0.28
CA PRO A 167 -15.59 11.42 -1.27
C PRO A 167 -16.19 12.77 -0.83
N GLY A 168 -16.46 13.65 -1.78
CA GLY A 168 -17.03 14.96 -1.57
C GLY A 168 -16.09 15.99 -0.93
N ARG A 169 -14.91 15.62 -0.47
CA ARG A 169 -13.96 16.54 0.17
C ARG A 169 -13.03 17.17 -0.86
N ALA A 170 -12.95 18.51 -0.84
CA ALA A 170 -11.92 19.23 -1.56
C ALA A 170 -10.56 19.05 -0.85
N LEU A 171 -9.59 18.51 -1.55
CA LEU A 171 -8.24 18.23 -1.05
C LEU A 171 -7.24 19.13 -1.78
N SER A 172 -6.38 19.81 -1.02
CA SER A 172 -5.35 20.64 -1.63
C SER A 172 -4.29 19.78 -2.33
N ARG A 173 -3.62 20.37 -3.34
CA ARG A 173 -2.50 19.72 -4.02
C ARG A 173 -1.41 19.28 -3.05
N GLU A 174 -1.15 20.07 -2.03
CA GLU A 174 -0.18 19.76 -0.98
C GLU A 174 -0.63 18.57 -0.13
N THR A 175 -1.91 18.55 0.29
CA THR A 175 -2.48 17.42 1.04
C THR A 175 -2.42 16.13 0.25
N ILE A 176 -2.72 16.19 -1.06
CA ILE A 176 -2.62 15.04 -1.96
C ILE A 176 -1.16 14.60 -2.13
N LEU A 177 -0.26 15.57 -2.34
CA LEU A 177 1.16 15.31 -2.51
C LEU A 177 1.72 14.55 -1.30
N ASN A 178 1.50 15.09 -0.10
CA ASN A 178 1.98 14.49 1.15
C ASN A 178 1.36 13.12 1.40
N GLY A 179 0.07 12.94 1.09
CA GLY A 179 -0.65 11.68 1.32
C GLY A 179 -0.33 10.56 0.33
N VAL A 180 0.05 10.90 -0.90
CA VAL A 180 0.29 9.93 -1.99
C VAL A 180 1.78 9.73 -2.27
N TRP A 181 2.61 10.78 -2.13
CA TRP A 181 4.04 10.73 -2.40
C TRP A 181 4.89 10.71 -1.13
N GLY A 182 4.33 11.09 0.02
CA GLY A 182 5.07 11.26 1.28
C GLY A 182 5.76 12.63 1.37
N SER A 183 6.12 13.03 2.60
CA SER A 183 6.71 14.34 2.90
C SER A 183 8.19 14.48 2.53
N SER A 184 8.87 13.39 2.16
CA SER A 184 10.32 13.35 1.91
C SER A 184 10.73 13.32 0.43
N VAL A 185 9.78 13.44 -0.49
CA VAL A 185 10.09 13.35 -1.93
C VAL A 185 10.11 14.76 -2.54
N PHE A 186 11.20 15.09 -3.25
CA PHE A 186 11.32 16.31 -4.06
C PHE A 186 10.37 16.27 -5.29
N VAL A 187 9.08 16.23 -5.02
CA VAL A 187 8.03 16.20 -6.05
C VAL A 187 7.22 17.49 -5.91
N THR A 188 6.92 18.12 -7.02
CA THR A 188 6.17 19.37 -7.04
C THR A 188 4.67 19.12 -7.19
N GLN A 189 3.84 20.12 -6.87
CA GLN A 189 2.39 20.08 -7.10
C GLN A 189 2.02 19.73 -8.54
N ARG A 190 2.87 20.07 -9.53
CA ARG A 190 2.70 19.69 -10.94
C ARG A 190 2.66 18.17 -11.16
N SER A 191 3.30 17.40 -10.28
CA SER A 191 3.24 15.92 -10.36
C SER A 191 1.87 15.40 -10.00
N VAL A 192 1.16 16.06 -9.07
CA VAL A 192 -0.24 15.76 -8.76
C VAL A 192 -1.10 16.04 -9.99
N ASP A 193 -0.94 17.23 -10.60
CA ASP A 193 -1.74 17.63 -11.76
C ASP A 193 -1.52 16.67 -12.95
N ARG A 194 -0.27 16.25 -13.20
CA ARG A 194 0.06 15.25 -14.23
C ARG A 194 -0.59 13.88 -13.92
N CYS A 195 -0.47 13.41 -12.69
CA CYS A 195 -1.05 12.13 -12.28
C CYS A 195 -2.59 12.15 -12.38
N VAL A 196 -3.24 13.27 -12.02
CA VAL A 196 -4.69 13.45 -12.21
C VAL A 196 -5.04 13.41 -13.69
N ALA A 197 -4.27 14.07 -14.55
CA ALA A 197 -4.56 14.07 -15.99
C ALA A 197 -4.48 12.66 -16.60
N THR A 198 -3.44 11.88 -16.27
CA THR A 198 -3.30 10.51 -16.77
C THR A 198 -4.35 9.57 -16.16
N LEU A 199 -4.69 9.75 -14.87
CA LEU A 199 -5.75 8.99 -14.22
C LEU A 199 -7.13 9.26 -14.85
N ARG A 200 -7.47 10.54 -15.09
CA ARG A 200 -8.71 10.91 -15.79
C ARG A 200 -8.85 10.24 -17.16
N ALA A 201 -7.77 10.17 -17.92
CA ALA A 201 -7.78 9.50 -19.22
C ALA A 201 -8.18 8.02 -19.14
N LYS A 202 -8.02 7.39 -17.97
CA LYS A 202 -8.32 5.98 -17.74
C LYS A 202 -9.68 5.74 -17.09
N VAL A 203 -10.14 6.64 -16.20
CA VAL A 203 -11.33 6.41 -15.38
C VAL A 203 -12.53 7.28 -15.75
N GLU A 204 -12.33 8.44 -16.37
CA GLU A 204 -13.43 9.33 -16.78
C GLU A 204 -14.04 8.89 -18.13
N PRO A 205 -15.31 9.14 -18.35
CA PRO A 205 -15.91 8.99 -19.68
C PRO A 205 -15.31 9.98 -20.70
N ASP A 206 -15.10 11.22 -20.28
CA ASP A 206 -14.40 12.27 -21.02
C ASP A 206 -13.39 12.98 -20.09
N PRO A 207 -12.07 12.82 -20.32
CA PRO A 207 -11.04 13.45 -19.48
C PRO A 207 -11.11 14.99 -19.45
N HIS A 208 -11.68 15.62 -20.48
CA HIS A 208 -11.83 17.08 -20.58
C HIS A 208 -13.09 17.59 -19.86
N ARG A 209 -14.05 16.69 -19.59
CA ARG A 209 -15.27 16.97 -18.84
C ARG A 209 -15.43 15.95 -17.70
N PRO A 210 -14.54 16.01 -16.71
CA PRO A 210 -14.50 15.02 -15.65
C PRO A 210 -15.75 15.08 -14.78
N VAL A 211 -16.34 13.91 -14.51
CA VAL A 211 -17.53 13.76 -13.67
C VAL A 211 -17.24 13.12 -12.32
N PHE A 212 -16.05 12.50 -12.15
CA PHE A 212 -15.66 11.85 -10.90
C PHE A 212 -14.55 12.60 -10.17
N ILE A 213 -13.52 13.06 -10.87
CA ILE A 213 -12.39 13.78 -10.26
C ILE A 213 -12.47 15.24 -10.67
N HIS A 214 -13.10 16.08 -9.84
CA HIS A 214 -13.30 17.51 -10.14
C HIS A 214 -12.09 18.33 -9.77
N THR A 215 -11.77 19.33 -10.59
CA THR A 215 -10.81 20.38 -10.23
C THR A 215 -11.53 21.44 -9.41
N ILE A 216 -11.03 21.71 -8.21
CA ILE A 216 -11.48 22.83 -7.38
C ILE A 216 -10.46 23.95 -7.53
N ARG A 217 -10.89 25.03 -8.20
CA ARG A 217 -10.03 26.15 -8.54
C ARG A 217 -9.31 26.68 -7.30
N ASP A 218 -8.02 26.98 -7.44
CA ASP A 218 -7.11 27.50 -6.41
C ASP A 218 -6.89 26.58 -5.19
N ILE A 219 -7.55 25.41 -5.13
CA ILE A 219 -7.42 24.42 -4.04
C ILE A 219 -6.71 23.17 -4.55
N GLY A 220 -7.36 22.40 -5.40
CA GLY A 220 -6.85 21.09 -5.83
C GLY A 220 -7.94 20.23 -6.45
N TYR A 221 -8.27 19.10 -5.82
CA TYR A 221 -9.16 18.09 -6.41
C TYR A 221 -10.17 17.55 -5.41
N ARG A 222 -11.31 17.10 -5.93
CA ARG A 222 -12.40 16.46 -5.19
C ARG A 222 -12.88 15.23 -5.98
N PHE A 223 -13.09 14.12 -5.31
CA PHE A 223 -13.67 12.93 -5.89
C PHE A 223 -15.16 12.84 -5.53
N GLU A 224 -15.98 12.61 -6.53
CA GLU A 224 -17.42 12.34 -6.39
C GLU A 224 -17.74 11.06 -7.15
N PRO A 225 -18.16 9.98 -6.48
CA PRO A 225 -18.41 8.69 -7.14
C PRO A 225 -19.62 8.74 -8.10
N GLY A 226 -20.36 9.84 -8.14
CA GLY A 226 -21.66 9.90 -8.77
C GLY A 226 -22.74 9.29 -7.85
N THR A 227 -23.96 9.68 -8.02
CA THR A 227 -25.10 8.96 -7.44
C THR A 227 -25.26 7.69 -8.27
N ASP A 228 -25.12 6.49 -7.63
CA ASP A 228 -25.72 5.29 -8.21
C ASP A 228 -27.20 5.62 -8.42
N ASP A 229 -27.63 5.71 -9.65
CA ASP A 229 -29.03 5.56 -9.98
C ASP A 229 -29.38 4.10 -9.64
N ALA A 230 -29.69 3.88 -8.37
CA ALA A 230 -30.39 2.69 -7.92
C ALA A 230 -31.81 2.79 -8.47
N GLN A 231 -31.99 2.35 -9.73
CA GLN A 231 -33.30 2.08 -10.27
C GLN A 231 -33.23 0.93 -11.29
N GLY A 232 -33.95 -0.12 -10.97
CA GLY A 232 -34.34 -1.16 -11.89
C GLY A 232 -34.32 -2.53 -11.27
#